data_d3a2e4bee9fa2ad0f73e4890b7cf780b
#
_entry.id   d3a2e4bee9fa2ad0f73e4890b7cf780b
#
_cell.length_a   1.000
_cell.length_b   1.000
_cell.length_c   1.000
_cell.angle_alpha   90.00
_cell.angle_beta   90.00
_cell.angle_gamma   90.00
#
_symmetry.space_group_name_H-M   'P 1'
#
loop_
_entity.id
_entity.type
_entity.pdbx_description
1 polymer ?
#
loop_
_entity_poly.entity_id
_entity_poly.type
_entity_poly.pdbx_seq_one_letter_code
_entity_poly.pdbx_strand_id
1 'polypeptide(L)'
;IITITTDGHIRGAVLDQEKEQNRAILKEYNPLNRTLVFWCRIEKEEEWNQIDKLVKAIPSLNDFPSLRTTIQKEIIDMPYNMDYYPEYMAKRCNYPIGNKEVEVATWEDIKAATSQEIPDLTGKNCVGGVDYAKTNDFVVCGLTFHVKGKVYYIQHTFICRSSRDLPGIKAPLQDWCEKGDAEMVDDVEIPPHRVTGWFEKMGQTYNILKIAIDNFRYSLLNSEFKKIGFDAFERKNILLVRPSHIMQAAPIINSLFINHNIVFGDTPIMRWYTNNTKKQMDSNGNITYGKIEPNYRKTDGFMAFVNTIVILDEIPEEIDYKEIDFGVYTY
;
A
#
# COMPACT_ATOMS: atom_id res chain seq x y z
N ILE A 1 -17.34 -22.77 14.07
CA ILE A 1 -15.92 -22.31 14.00
C ILE A 1 -15.76 -21.28 15.11
N ILE A 2 -14.71 -21.39 15.91
CA ILE A 2 -14.33 -20.40 16.94
C ILE A 2 -13.04 -19.77 16.44
N THR A 3 -13.05 -18.43 16.26
CA THR A 3 -11.87 -17.65 15.93
C THR A 3 -11.45 -16.85 17.15
N ILE A 4 -10.21 -17.03 17.62
CA ILE A 4 -9.62 -16.28 18.73
C ILE A 4 -8.39 -15.57 18.17
N THR A 5 -8.35 -14.23 18.30
CA THR A 5 -7.23 -13.43 17.79
C THR A 5 -7.09 -12.14 18.59
N THR A 6 -5.89 -11.58 18.62
CA THR A 6 -5.62 -10.21 19.04
C THR A 6 -5.46 -9.32 17.82
N ASP A 7 -5.78 -8.04 17.98
CA ASP A 7 -5.62 -7.05 16.94
C ASP A 7 -4.12 -6.80 16.65
N GLY A 8 -3.74 -6.80 15.38
CA GLY A 8 -2.37 -6.51 14.96
C GLY A 8 -2.18 -5.04 14.58
N HIS A 9 -0.93 -4.62 14.37
CA HIS A 9 -0.60 -3.27 13.90
C HIS A 9 -1.05 -3.01 12.46
N ILE A 10 -1.41 -4.06 11.71
CA ILE A 10 -1.60 -4.01 10.29
C ILE A 10 -3.06 -3.88 9.96
N ARG A 11 -3.36 -2.88 9.16
CA ARG A 11 -4.70 -2.52 8.71
C ARG A 11 -4.99 -3.08 7.32
N GLY A 12 -6.31 -3.25 6.99
CA GLY A 12 -6.76 -3.73 5.69
C GLY A 12 -6.60 -5.23 5.46
N ALA A 13 -6.22 -5.99 6.49
CA ALA A 13 -6.16 -7.44 6.43
C ALA A 13 -7.54 -8.08 6.68
N VAL A 14 -7.62 -9.41 6.53
CA VAL A 14 -8.85 -10.20 6.74
C VAL A 14 -9.54 -9.86 8.07
N LEU A 15 -8.77 -9.69 9.14
CA LEU A 15 -9.32 -9.33 10.45
C LEU A 15 -10.07 -8.00 10.46
N ASP A 16 -9.61 -7.00 9.70
CA ASP A 16 -10.31 -5.72 9.62
C ASP A 16 -11.63 -5.82 8.86
N GLN A 17 -11.69 -6.67 7.82
CA GLN A 17 -12.93 -6.97 7.11
C GLN A 17 -13.93 -7.71 8.03
N GLU A 18 -13.44 -8.72 8.77
CA GLU A 18 -14.26 -9.41 9.78
C GLU A 18 -14.78 -8.45 10.85
N LYS A 19 -13.96 -7.50 11.30
CA LYS A 19 -14.39 -6.46 12.26
C LYS A 19 -15.49 -5.57 11.70
N GLU A 20 -15.41 -5.16 10.44
CA GLU A 20 -16.45 -4.36 9.80
C GLU A 20 -17.77 -5.13 9.70
N GLN A 21 -17.71 -6.41 9.29
CA GLN A 21 -18.87 -7.30 9.31
C GLN A 21 -19.42 -7.49 10.71
N ASN A 22 -18.56 -7.72 11.70
CA ASN A 22 -18.95 -7.92 13.09
C ASN A 22 -19.58 -6.65 13.69
N ARG A 23 -19.11 -5.45 13.33
CA ARG A 23 -19.74 -4.17 13.71
C ARG A 23 -21.14 -4.03 13.11
N ALA A 24 -21.32 -4.42 11.86
CA ALA A 24 -22.62 -4.41 11.23
C ALA A 24 -23.59 -5.38 11.93
N ILE A 25 -23.11 -6.60 12.26
CA ILE A 25 -23.88 -7.61 13.00
C ILE A 25 -24.31 -7.09 14.39
N LEU A 26 -23.43 -6.37 15.09
CA LEU A 26 -23.74 -5.80 16.40
C LEU A 26 -24.71 -4.61 16.32
N LYS A 27 -24.77 -3.92 15.20
CA LYS A 27 -25.69 -2.78 14.98
C LYS A 27 -27.09 -3.20 14.52
N GLU A 28 -27.16 -4.27 13.70
CA GLU A 28 -28.41 -4.69 13.07
C GLU A 28 -28.67 -6.16 13.43
N TYR A 29 -29.77 -6.39 14.17
CA TYR A 29 -30.20 -7.75 14.48
C TYR A 29 -30.69 -8.45 13.20
N ASN A 30 -29.99 -9.53 12.82
CA ASN A 30 -30.40 -10.43 11.76
C ASN A 30 -30.58 -11.84 12.32
N PRO A 31 -31.80 -12.39 12.37
CA PRO A 31 -32.07 -13.70 12.96
C PRO A 31 -31.41 -14.88 12.21
N LEU A 32 -30.98 -14.65 10.97
CA LEU A 32 -30.22 -15.63 10.17
C LEU A 32 -28.72 -15.65 10.51
N ASN A 33 -28.25 -14.60 11.19
CA ASN A 33 -26.85 -14.51 11.58
C ASN A 33 -26.63 -15.24 12.91
N ARG A 34 -25.82 -16.32 12.86
CA ARG A 34 -25.46 -17.13 14.03
C ARG A 34 -24.07 -16.83 14.58
N THR A 35 -23.50 -15.68 14.23
CA THR A 35 -22.18 -15.27 14.70
C THR A 35 -22.28 -14.59 16.04
N LEU A 36 -21.61 -15.14 17.07
CA LEU A 36 -21.41 -14.48 18.35
C LEU A 36 -20.11 -13.67 18.28
N VAL A 37 -20.22 -12.35 18.43
CA VAL A 37 -19.07 -11.44 18.49
C VAL A 37 -18.79 -11.11 19.95
N PHE A 38 -17.58 -11.44 20.41
CA PHE A 38 -17.06 -11.05 21.71
C PHE A 38 -15.76 -10.29 21.54
N TRP A 39 -15.76 -9.00 21.88
CA TRP A 39 -14.66 -8.10 21.57
C TRP A 39 -14.20 -7.30 22.78
N CYS A 40 -13.08 -7.74 23.39
CA CYS A 40 -12.46 -7.09 24.54
C CYS A 40 -11.42 -6.08 24.05
N ARG A 41 -11.65 -4.80 24.29
CA ARG A 41 -10.73 -3.71 23.95
C ARG A 41 -11.01 -2.46 24.78
N ILE A 42 -10.05 -1.55 24.88
CA ILE A 42 -10.32 -0.18 25.35
C ILE A 42 -11.17 0.58 24.31
N GLU A 43 -11.88 1.61 24.73
CA GLU A 43 -12.75 2.41 23.86
C GLU A 43 -12.01 3.59 23.23
N LYS A 44 -11.11 4.20 23.99
CA LYS A 44 -10.34 5.38 23.62
C LYS A 44 -8.87 5.18 23.89
N GLU A 45 -8.02 5.81 23.07
CA GLU A 45 -6.57 5.72 23.22
C GLU A 45 -6.10 6.15 24.60
N GLU A 46 -6.67 7.22 25.17
CA GLU A 46 -6.29 7.79 26.46
C GLU A 46 -6.53 6.86 27.66
N GLU A 47 -7.21 5.74 27.45
CA GLU A 47 -7.46 4.74 28.49
C GLU A 47 -6.25 3.81 28.73
N TRP A 48 -5.21 3.86 27.89
CA TRP A 48 -4.08 2.93 27.90
C TRP A 48 -3.32 2.84 29.22
N ASN A 49 -3.24 3.92 29.98
CA ASN A 49 -2.54 4.01 31.25
C ASN A 49 -3.47 3.96 32.48
N GLN A 50 -4.77 3.75 32.26
CA GLN A 50 -5.78 3.68 33.33
C GLN A 50 -6.08 2.22 33.65
N ILE A 51 -5.32 1.66 34.62
CA ILE A 51 -5.33 0.22 34.91
C ILE A 51 -6.74 -0.34 35.13
N ASP A 52 -7.66 0.42 35.73
CA ASP A 52 -9.02 -0.02 35.97
C ASP A 52 -9.89 -0.05 34.69
N LYS A 53 -9.54 0.72 33.69
CA LYS A 53 -10.21 0.67 32.39
C LYS A 53 -9.68 -0.43 31.48
N LEU A 54 -8.46 -0.90 31.75
CA LEU A 54 -7.87 -2.01 30.97
C LEU A 54 -8.60 -3.34 31.19
N VAL A 55 -9.46 -3.45 32.21
CA VAL A 55 -10.37 -4.60 32.37
C VAL A 55 -11.27 -4.82 31.17
N LYS A 56 -11.60 -3.76 30.40
CA LYS A 56 -12.35 -3.86 29.14
C LYS A 56 -11.59 -4.67 28.08
N ALA A 57 -10.27 -4.54 28.04
CA ALA A 57 -9.41 -5.25 27.10
C ALA A 57 -8.91 -6.59 27.68
N ILE A 58 -8.74 -6.65 28.99
CA ILE A 58 -8.24 -7.82 29.74
C ILE A 58 -9.23 -8.15 30.84
N PRO A 59 -10.32 -8.88 30.56
CA PRO A 59 -11.38 -9.15 31.56
C PRO A 59 -10.88 -9.83 32.83
N SER A 60 -9.83 -10.65 32.71
CA SER A 60 -9.22 -11.38 33.83
C SER A 60 -8.24 -10.55 34.70
N LEU A 61 -8.05 -9.26 34.38
CA LEU A 61 -7.03 -8.42 35.00
C LEU A 61 -7.19 -8.33 36.54
N ASN A 62 -8.43 -8.36 37.02
CA ASN A 62 -8.71 -8.32 38.47
C ASN A 62 -8.55 -9.67 39.19
N ASP A 63 -8.56 -10.77 38.39
CA ASP A 63 -8.46 -12.13 38.96
C ASP A 63 -7.00 -12.59 39.10
N PHE A 64 -6.07 -11.91 38.40
CA PHE A 64 -4.63 -12.24 38.39
C PHE A 64 -3.77 -11.08 38.90
N PRO A 65 -3.45 -10.99 40.20
CA PRO A 65 -2.63 -9.91 40.77
C PRO A 65 -1.25 -9.76 40.13
N SER A 66 -0.62 -10.86 39.72
CA SER A 66 0.67 -10.85 39.06
C SER A 66 0.61 -10.19 37.69
N LEU A 67 -0.45 -10.46 36.90
CA LEU A 67 -0.70 -9.82 35.62
C LEU A 67 -0.93 -8.31 35.80
N ARG A 68 -1.74 -7.93 36.78
CA ARG A 68 -2.01 -6.53 37.13
C ARG A 68 -0.70 -5.79 37.43
N THR A 69 0.15 -6.38 38.28
CA THR A 69 1.46 -5.81 38.63
C THR A 69 2.37 -5.68 37.40
N THR A 70 2.37 -6.66 36.51
CA THR A 70 3.16 -6.61 35.28
C THR A 70 2.72 -5.45 34.40
N ILE A 71 1.42 -5.29 34.18
CA ILE A 71 0.88 -4.22 33.36
C ILE A 71 1.13 -2.84 33.99
N GLN A 72 1.02 -2.72 35.32
CA GLN A 72 1.37 -1.49 36.01
C GLN A 72 2.83 -1.09 35.81
N LYS A 73 3.77 -2.05 35.80
CA LYS A 73 5.18 -1.79 35.47
C LYS A 73 5.34 -1.34 34.03
N GLU A 74 4.70 -2.04 33.07
CA GLU A 74 4.73 -1.65 31.66
C GLU A 74 4.24 -0.20 31.46
N ILE A 75 3.16 0.21 32.16
CA ILE A 75 2.64 1.58 32.13
C ILE A 75 3.66 2.59 32.68
N ILE A 76 4.30 2.28 33.82
CA ILE A 76 5.30 3.15 34.46
C ILE A 76 6.55 3.30 33.58
N ASP A 77 6.97 2.23 32.92
CA ASP A 77 8.16 2.19 32.09
C ASP A 77 7.94 2.79 30.69
N MET A 78 6.67 2.94 30.27
CA MET A 78 6.32 3.40 28.91
C MET A 78 6.96 4.74 28.51
N PRO A 79 7.02 5.78 29.37
CA PRO A 79 7.65 7.06 29.01
C PRO A 79 9.14 6.93 28.66
N TYR A 80 9.79 5.86 29.12
CA TYR A 80 11.21 5.58 28.86
C TYR A 80 11.42 4.59 27.70
N ASN A 81 10.32 4.00 27.18
CA ASN A 81 10.36 3.00 26.11
C ASN A 81 9.19 3.18 25.12
N MET A 82 9.10 4.34 24.51
CA MET A 82 8.01 4.70 23.60
C MET A 82 7.96 3.81 22.33
N ASP A 83 9.06 3.20 21.94
CA ASP A 83 9.09 2.27 20.80
C ASP A 83 8.21 1.02 21.06
N TYR A 84 8.00 0.66 22.31
CA TYR A 84 7.12 -0.43 22.71
C TYR A 84 5.63 -0.03 22.75
N TYR A 85 5.31 1.27 22.76
CA TYR A 85 3.94 1.75 22.89
C TYR A 85 2.97 1.18 21.86
N PRO A 86 3.28 1.13 20.54
CA PRO A 86 2.40 0.52 19.55
C PRO A 86 2.11 -0.96 19.82
N GLU A 87 3.12 -1.71 20.26
CA GLU A 87 2.96 -3.13 20.61
C GLU A 87 2.10 -3.33 21.85
N TYR A 88 2.30 -2.51 22.85
CA TYR A 88 1.48 -2.48 24.07
C TYR A 88 0.00 -2.20 23.74
N MET A 89 -0.26 -1.18 22.94
CA MET A 89 -1.61 -0.81 22.50
C MET A 89 -2.30 -1.94 21.73
N ALA A 90 -1.57 -2.62 20.85
CA ALA A 90 -2.12 -3.75 20.12
C ALA A 90 -2.35 -4.97 21.02
N LYS A 91 -1.36 -5.36 21.84
CA LYS A 91 -1.38 -6.63 22.58
C LYS A 91 -2.09 -6.55 23.93
N ARG A 92 -1.99 -5.42 24.64
CA ARG A 92 -2.61 -5.24 25.97
C ARG A 92 -3.96 -4.56 25.87
N CYS A 93 -4.05 -3.53 25.06
CA CYS A 93 -5.27 -2.73 24.94
C CYS A 93 -6.23 -3.24 23.87
N ASN A 94 -5.77 -4.16 23.00
CA ASN A 94 -6.47 -4.60 21.80
C ASN A 94 -6.98 -3.41 20.96
N TYR A 95 -6.19 -2.33 20.99
CA TYR A 95 -6.46 -1.04 20.35
C TYR A 95 -5.21 -0.62 19.57
N PRO A 96 -4.99 -1.24 18.41
CA PRO A 96 -3.79 -0.94 17.62
C PRO A 96 -3.82 0.50 17.13
N ILE A 97 -2.72 1.16 17.38
CA ILE A 97 -2.39 2.48 16.86
C ILE A 97 -1.31 2.33 15.80
N GLY A 98 -1.40 3.13 14.76
CA GLY A 98 -0.34 3.21 13.77
C GLY A 98 0.91 3.88 14.36
N ASN A 99 2.07 3.44 13.93
CA ASN A 99 3.30 4.18 14.19
C ASN A 99 3.43 5.27 13.12
N LYS A 100 2.96 6.48 13.41
CA LYS A 100 2.91 7.61 12.48
C LYS A 100 4.29 7.97 11.89
N GLU A 101 5.37 7.65 12.60
CA GLU A 101 6.73 7.95 12.12
C GLU A 101 7.19 7.01 11.00
N VAL A 102 6.66 5.77 10.98
CA VAL A 102 7.08 4.78 9.99
C VAL A 102 6.00 4.43 8.96
N GLU A 103 4.74 4.80 9.18
CA GLU A 103 3.67 4.58 8.21
C GLU A 103 3.85 5.46 6.97
N VAL A 104 3.54 4.90 5.81
CA VAL A 104 3.53 5.65 4.54
C VAL A 104 2.44 6.72 4.58
N ALA A 105 1.25 6.34 5.03
CA ALA A 105 0.08 7.19 5.18
C ALA A 105 -0.82 6.63 6.29
N THR A 106 -1.74 7.45 6.81
CA THR A 106 -2.75 6.94 7.75
C THR A 106 -3.68 5.96 7.06
N TRP A 107 -4.33 5.11 7.85
CA TRP A 107 -5.31 4.17 7.29
C TRP A 107 -6.48 4.89 6.59
N GLU A 108 -6.88 6.04 7.10
CA GLU A 108 -7.91 6.90 6.54
C GLU A 108 -7.49 7.43 5.16
N ASP A 109 -6.25 7.89 5.00
CA ASP A 109 -5.70 8.37 3.73
C ASP A 109 -5.59 7.22 2.71
N ILE A 110 -5.16 6.03 3.15
CA ILE A 110 -5.09 4.83 2.29
C ILE A 110 -6.50 4.44 1.81
N LYS A 111 -7.50 4.48 2.71
CA LYS A 111 -8.90 4.25 2.32
C LYS A 111 -9.41 5.30 1.35
N ALA A 112 -9.12 6.58 1.59
CA ALA A 112 -9.52 7.66 0.70
C ALA A 112 -8.95 7.45 -0.72
N ALA A 113 -7.69 7.01 -0.84
CA ALA A 113 -7.06 6.69 -2.12
C ALA A 113 -7.72 5.50 -2.85
N THR A 114 -8.36 4.59 -2.12
CA THR A 114 -8.95 3.35 -2.68
C THR A 114 -10.47 3.33 -2.70
N SER A 115 -11.14 4.42 -2.34
CA SER A 115 -12.61 4.53 -2.35
C SER A 115 -13.15 5.37 -3.51
N GLN A 116 -12.26 6.00 -4.30
CA GLN A 116 -12.63 6.81 -5.44
C GLN A 116 -12.58 5.99 -6.73
N GLU A 117 -13.50 6.22 -7.64
CA GLU A 117 -13.46 5.60 -8.96
C GLU A 117 -12.41 6.25 -9.86
N ILE A 118 -11.77 5.45 -10.70
CA ILE A 118 -10.86 5.93 -11.75
C ILE A 118 -11.73 6.32 -12.95
N PRO A 119 -11.63 7.56 -13.44
CA PRO A 119 -12.35 7.99 -14.64
C PRO A 119 -11.84 7.28 -15.89
N ASP A 120 -12.50 7.48 -17.02
CA ASP A 120 -11.97 7.02 -18.29
C ASP A 120 -10.68 7.79 -18.63
N LEU A 121 -9.57 7.06 -18.72
CA LEU A 121 -8.24 7.56 -19.01
C LEU A 121 -7.76 7.18 -20.43
N THR A 122 -8.66 6.65 -21.27
CA THR A 122 -8.32 6.24 -22.65
C THR A 122 -7.67 7.39 -23.42
N GLY A 123 -6.54 7.09 -24.07
CA GLY A 123 -5.75 8.05 -24.85
C GLY A 123 -4.94 9.06 -24.02
N LYS A 124 -5.03 9.03 -22.70
CA LYS A 124 -4.28 9.96 -21.83
C LYS A 124 -2.80 9.60 -21.78
N ASN A 125 -1.98 10.62 -21.55
CA ASN A 125 -0.55 10.47 -21.27
C ASN A 125 -0.36 9.84 -19.89
N CYS A 126 0.59 8.91 -19.81
CA CYS A 126 0.95 8.26 -18.55
C CYS A 126 2.42 7.87 -18.53
N VAL A 127 2.90 7.55 -17.33
CA VAL A 127 4.23 6.98 -17.09
C VAL A 127 4.11 5.62 -16.45
N GLY A 128 5.03 4.72 -16.80
CA GLY A 128 5.06 3.36 -16.29
C GLY A 128 6.04 3.18 -15.15
N GLY A 129 5.77 2.22 -14.27
CA GLY A 129 6.69 1.78 -13.22
C GLY A 129 6.70 0.27 -13.10
N VAL A 130 7.87 -0.28 -12.81
CA VAL A 130 8.05 -1.72 -12.64
C VAL A 130 8.81 -1.98 -11.36
N ASP A 131 8.27 -2.86 -10.52
CA ASP A 131 9.05 -3.56 -9.50
C ASP A 131 9.17 -5.03 -9.91
N TYR A 132 10.40 -5.47 -10.20
CA TYR A 132 10.68 -6.77 -10.78
C TYR A 132 11.50 -7.65 -9.85
N ALA A 133 10.98 -8.84 -9.58
CA ALA A 133 11.71 -9.90 -8.89
C ALA A 133 11.55 -11.23 -9.65
N LYS A 134 12.60 -12.07 -9.68
CA LYS A 134 12.52 -13.32 -10.45
C LYS A 134 11.62 -14.38 -9.82
N THR A 135 11.79 -14.66 -8.52
CA THR A 135 11.29 -15.91 -7.93
C THR A 135 10.45 -15.75 -6.67
N ASN A 136 10.85 -14.94 -5.72
CA ASN A 136 10.25 -14.95 -4.37
C ASN A 136 9.29 -13.78 -4.11
N ASP A 137 9.55 -12.63 -4.72
CA ASP A 137 8.68 -11.47 -4.63
C ASP A 137 7.68 -11.44 -5.79
N PHE A 138 6.67 -10.61 -5.66
CA PHE A 138 5.75 -10.36 -6.76
C PHE A 138 6.42 -9.44 -7.79
N VAL A 139 5.95 -9.51 -9.02
CA VAL A 139 6.32 -8.57 -10.07
C VAL A 139 5.13 -7.68 -10.33
N VAL A 140 5.32 -6.38 -10.24
CA VAL A 140 4.23 -5.43 -10.45
C VAL A 140 4.58 -4.44 -11.54
N CYS A 141 3.65 -4.28 -12.46
CA CYS A 141 3.62 -3.24 -13.48
C CYS A 141 2.55 -2.22 -13.13
N GLY A 142 2.83 -0.95 -13.26
CA GLY A 142 1.85 0.09 -13.01
C GLY A 142 1.96 1.26 -13.98
N LEU A 143 0.85 1.97 -14.15
CA LEU A 143 0.77 3.22 -14.91
C LEU A 143 0.21 4.32 -14.03
N THR A 144 0.86 5.47 -14.06
CA THR A 144 0.40 6.68 -13.38
C THR A 144 -0.02 7.73 -14.40
N PHE A 145 -1.15 8.34 -14.13
CA PHE A 145 -1.72 9.44 -14.90
C PHE A 145 -1.83 10.67 -13.99
N HIS A 146 -1.59 11.84 -14.54
CA HIS A 146 -1.80 13.11 -13.83
C HIS A 146 -2.85 13.92 -14.58
N VAL A 147 -4.05 14.04 -14.01
CA VAL A 147 -5.19 14.69 -14.65
C VAL A 147 -5.87 15.64 -13.65
N LYS A 148 -5.96 16.92 -14.00
CA LYS A 148 -6.62 17.96 -13.19
C LYS A 148 -6.16 17.98 -11.72
N GLY A 149 -4.85 17.90 -11.50
CA GLY A 149 -4.23 17.93 -10.17
C GLY A 149 -4.38 16.65 -9.34
N LYS A 150 -5.01 15.60 -9.89
CA LYS A 150 -5.09 14.28 -9.27
C LYS A 150 -4.20 13.27 -9.98
N VAL A 151 -3.62 12.39 -9.19
CA VAL A 151 -2.79 11.28 -9.64
C VAL A 151 -3.60 10.00 -9.59
N TYR A 152 -3.78 9.34 -10.72
CA TYR A 152 -4.47 8.06 -10.84
C TYR A 152 -3.44 6.97 -11.12
N TYR A 153 -3.57 5.84 -10.44
CA TYR A 153 -2.66 4.72 -10.60
C TYR A 153 -3.41 3.42 -10.85
N ILE A 154 -3.05 2.73 -11.91
CA ILE A 154 -3.51 1.38 -12.22
C ILE A 154 -2.34 0.42 -12.19
N GLN A 155 -2.57 -0.83 -11.81
CA GLN A 155 -1.51 -1.82 -11.68
C GLN A 155 -1.97 -3.21 -12.14
N HIS A 156 -0.97 -4.08 -12.37
CA HIS A 156 -1.16 -5.51 -12.50
C HIS A 156 -0.02 -6.25 -11.80
N THR A 157 -0.37 -7.27 -11.04
CA THR A 157 0.56 -8.07 -10.25
C THR A 157 0.72 -9.47 -10.85
N PHE A 158 1.96 -9.88 -11.11
CA PHE A 158 2.30 -11.26 -11.45
C PHE A 158 2.83 -11.98 -10.22
N ILE A 159 2.26 -13.15 -9.92
CA ILE A 159 2.59 -13.97 -8.76
C ILE A 159 3.15 -15.30 -9.26
N CYS A 160 4.41 -15.58 -8.94
CA CYS A 160 5.02 -16.86 -9.28
C CYS A 160 4.44 -17.97 -8.40
N ARG A 161 3.78 -18.96 -8.99
CA ARG A 161 3.19 -20.09 -8.25
C ARG A 161 4.23 -20.92 -7.50
N SER A 162 5.45 -20.96 -8.00
CA SER A 162 6.57 -21.69 -7.39
C SER A 162 7.28 -20.91 -6.27
N SER A 163 6.82 -19.69 -5.92
CA SER A 163 7.42 -18.87 -4.86
C SER A 163 7.35 -19.57 -3.51
N ARG A 164 8.51 -19.66 -2.83
CA ARG A 164 8.62 -20.27 -1.49
C ARG A 164 7.90 -19.45 -0.42
N ASP A 165 7.66 -18.17 -0.65
CA ASP A 165 7.02 -17.27 0.30
C ASP A 165 5.49 -17.39 0.28
N LEU A 166 4.92 -17.91 -0.82
CA LEU A 166 3.46 -18.00 -1.00
C LEU A 166 2.71 -18.63 0.18
N PRO A 167 3.17 -19.75 0.77
CA PRO A 167 2.45 -20.35 1.90
C PRO A 167 2.39 -19.46 3.15
N GLY A 168 3.32 -18.51 3.27
CA GLY A 168 3.38 -17.56 4.38
C GLY A 168 2.53 -16.30 4.17
N ILE A 169 2.10 -16.03 2.93
CA ILE A 169 1.36 -14.81 2.59
C ILE A 169 -0.12 -15.01 2.95
N LYS A 170 -0.56 -14.28 3.97
CA LYS A 170 -1.95 -14.28 4.44
C LYS A 170 -2.75 -13.17 3.76
N ALA A 171 -2.95 -13.29 2.46
CA ALA A 171 -3.73 -12.36 1.66
C ALA A 171 -4.66 -13.13 0.71
N PRO A 172 -5.79 -12.57 0.29
CA PRO A 172 -6.77 -13.23 -0.58
C PRO A 172 -6.30 -13.20 -2.05
N LEU A 173 -5.17 -13.89 -2.34
CA LEU A 173 -4.52 -13.87 -3.65
C LEU A 173 -5.45 -14.36 -4.76
N GLN A 174 -6.30 -15.35 -4.47
CA GLN A 174 -7.23 -15.88 -5.44
C GLN A 174 -8.30 -14.88 -5.83
N ASP A 175 -8.87 -14.15 -4.83
CA ASP A 175 -9.87 -13.11 -5.08
C ASP A 175 -9.30 -11.98 -5.95
N TRP A 176 -8.02 -11.64 -5.76
CA TRP A 176 -7.34 -10.63 -6.59
C TRP A 176 -7.12 -11.12 -8.02
N CYS A 177 -6.84 -12.43 -8.21
CA CYS A 177 -6.74 -13.01 -9.54
C CYS A 177 -8.11 -13.05 -10.23
N GLU A 178 -9.17 -13.39 -9.53
CA GLU A 178 -10.54 -13.41 -10.06
C GLU A 178 -11.03 -11.99 -10.47
N LYS A 179 -10.60 -10.95 -9.73
CA LYS A 179 -10.89 -9.55 -10.08
C LYS A 179 -10.02 -9.00 -11.21
N GLY A 180 -8.94 -9.70 -11.60
CA GLY A 180 -7.99 -9.26 -12.62
C GLY A 180 -6.88 -8.31 -12.11
N ASP A 181 -6.80 -8.05 -10.79
CA ASP A 181 -5.75 -7.24 -10.16
C ASP A 181 -4.40 -7.98 -10.14
N ALA A 182 -4.44 -9.32 -10.19
CA ALA A 182 -3.27 -10.18 -10.18
C ALA A 182 -3.41 -11.37 -11.12
N GLU A 183 -2.29 -12.00 -11.47
CA GLU A 183 -2.21 -13.22 -12.28
C GLU A 183 -1.24 -14.21 -11.65
N MET A 184 -1.68 -15.46 -11.46
CA MET A 184 -0.80 -16.58 -11.08
C MET A 184 -0.05 -17.09 -12.31
N VAL A 185 1.28 -17.06 -12.26
CA VAL A 185 2.15 -17.53 -13.32
C VAL A 185 2.69 -18.91 -12.98
N ASP A 186 2.44 -19.89 -13.85
CA ASP A 186 2.79 -21.31 -13.67
C ASP A 186 4.23 -21.63 -14.14
N ASP A 187 5.13 -20.66 -14.10
CA ASP A 187 6.54 -20.80 -14.41
C ASP A 187 7.39 -20.90 -13.14
N VAL A 188 8.67 -21.27 -13.29
CA VAL A 188 9.65 -21.31 -12.20
C VAL A 188 10.00 -19.89 -11.72
N GLU A 189 9.90 -18.93 -12.61
CA GLU A 189 10.13 -17.48 -12.38
C GLU A 189 9.18 -16.68 -13.25
N ILE A 190 8.98 -15.39 -12.94
CA ILE A 190 8.19 -14.51 -13.80
C ILE A 190 9.01 -14.14 -15.04
N PRO A 191 8.60 -14.59 -16.24
CA PRO A 191 9.35 -14.30 -17.47
C PRO A 191 9.26 -12.80 -17.83
N PRO A 192 10.37 -12.17 -18.28
CA PRO A 192 10.39 -10.76 -18.68
C PRO A 192 9.34 -10.36 -19.71
N HIS A 193 9.00 -11.27 -20.64
CA HIS A 193 7.99 -11.00 -21.68
C HIS A 193 6.55 -10.81 -21.11
N ARG A 194 6.26 -11.29 -19.89
CA ARG A 194 4.97 -11.01 -19.22
C ARG A 194 4.85 -9.54 -18.89
N VAL A 195 5.94 -8.96 -18.37
CA VAL A 195 6.03 -7.53 -18.05
C VAL A 195 5.84 -6.68 -19.29
N THR A 196 6.63 -6.95 -20.33
CA THR A 196 6.58 -6.15 -21.57
C THR A 196 5.28 -6.36 -22.34
N GLY A 197 4.72 -7.56 -22.34
CA GLY A 197 3.40 -7.85 -22.94
C GLY A 197 2.27 -7.06 -22.26
N TRP A 198 2.34 -6.84 -20.93
CA TRP A 198 1.38 -5.98 -20.25
C TRP A 198 1.52 -4.52 -20.72
N PHE A 199 2.75 -3.97 -20.79
CA PHE A 199 2.97 -2.61 -21.30
C PHE A 199 2.55 -2.46 -22.76
N GLU A 200 2.81 -3.44 -23.61
CA GLU A 200 2.37 -3.45 -25.02
C GLU A 200 0.84 -3.39 -25.11
N LYS A 201 0.14 -4.21 -24.30
CA LYS A 201 -1.32 -4.19 -24.21
C LYS A 201 -1.83 -2.83 -23.72
N MET A 202 -1.24 -2.27 -22.67
CA MET A 202 -1.64 -0.97 -22.13
C MET A 202 -1.35 0.17 -23.11
N GLY A 203 -0.27 0.08 -23.88
CA GLY A 203 0.08 1.04 -24.93
C GLY A 203 -0.92 1.11 -26.11
N GLN A 204 -1.82 0.13 -26.23
CA GLN A 204 -2.93 0.19 -27.19
C GLN A 204 -4.05 1.12 -26.72
N THR A 205 -4.13 1.36 -25.41
CA THR A 205 -5.20 2.16 -24.79
C THR A 205 -4.69 3.53 -24.32
N TYR A 206 -3.46 3.58 -23.82
CA TYR A 206 -2.86 4.75 -23.17
C TYR A 206 -1.57 5.18 -23.87
N ASN A 207 -1.22 6.45 -23.77
CA ASN A 207 0.05 6.97 -24.30
C ASN A 207 1.15 6.91 -23.22
N ILE A 208 1.95 5.84 -23.25
CA ILE A 208 3.03 5.62 -22.26
C ILE A 208 4.28 6.39 -22.72
N LEU A 209 4.60 7.46 -21.99
CA LEU A 209 5.71 8.36 -22.35
C LEU A 209 7.07 7.79 -21.93
N LYS A 210 7.15 7.27 -20.70
CA LYS A 210 8.38 6.80 -20.10
C LYS A 210 8.09 5.71 -19.07
N ILE A 211 9.07 4.84 -18.81
CA ILE A 211 8.96 3.77 -17.82
C ILE A 211 10.12 3.89 -16.82
N ALA A 212 9.85 3.75 -15.53
CA ALA A 212 10.85 3.74 -14.47
C ALA A 212 11.03 2.32 -13.91
N ILE A 213 12.28 1.87 -13.84
CA ILE A 213 12.65 0.50 -13.44
C ILE A 213 13.85 0.60 -12.51
N ASP A 214 13.89 -0.24 -11.46
CA ASP A 214 15.06 -0.36 -10.61
C ASP A 214 16.33 -0.67 -11.42
N ASN A 215 17.39 0.08 -11.15
CA ASN A 215 18.64 0.01 -11.92
C ASN A 215 19.26 -1.40 -11.94
N PHE A 216 19.17 -2.14 -10.81
CA PHE A 216 19.75 -3.50 -10.72
C PHE A 216 18.94 -4.53 -11.49
N ARG A 217 17.63 -4.28 -11.69
CA ARG A 217 16.71 -5.22 -12.35
C ARG A 217 16.60 -5.01 -13.85
N TYR A 218 16.96 -3.82 -14.33
CA TYR A 218 16.87 -3.48 -15.75
C TYR A 218 17.63 -4.45 -16.68
N SER A 219 18.80 -4.93 -16.26
CA SER A 219 19.57 -5.88 -17.06
C SER A 219 18.81 -7.16 -17.43
N LEU A 220 17.84 -7.57 -16.61
CA LEU A 220 17.00 -8.74 -16.83
C LEU A 220 15.85 -8.47 -17.82
N LEU A 221 15.44 -7.22 -17.96
CA LEU A 221 14.28 -6.78 -18.74
C LEU A 221 14.67 -6.07 -20.05
N ASN A 222 15.91 -5.60 -20.16
CA ASN A 222 16.39 -4.74 -21.26
C ASN A 222 16.06 -5.28 -22.65
N SER A 223 16.37 -6.56 -22.90
CA SER A 223 16.16 -7.16 -24.23
C SER A 223 14.68 -7.18 -24.62
N GLU A 224 13.79 -7.43 -23.67
CA GLU A 224 12.35 -7.49 -23.93
C GLU A 224 11.76 -6.08 -24.10
N PHE A 225 12.18 -5.10 -23.29
CA PHE A 225 11.74 -3.71 -23.44
C PHE A 225 12.17 -3.09 -24.78
N LYS A 226 13.36 -3.42 -25.29
CA LYS A 226 13.81 -2.98 -26.61
C LYS A 226 12.88 -3.45 -27.73
N LYS A 227 12.34 -4.65 -27.64
CA LYS A 227 11.40 -5.19 -28.64
C LYS A 227 10.13 -4.36 -28.77
N ILE A 228 9.66 -3.79 -27.66
CA ILE A 228 8.46 -2.94 -27.62
C ILE A 228 8.76 -1.44 -27.68
N GLY A 229 10.01 -1.09 -28.00
CA GLY A 229 10.40 0.30 -28.27
C GLY A 229 10.81 1.12 -27.07
N PHE A 230 11.11 0.50 -25.92
CA PHE A 230 11.61 1.18 -24.75
C PHE A 230 13.09 0.84 -24.49
N ASP A 231 13.91 1.87 -24.24
CA ASP A 231 15.34 1.72 -23.99
C ASP A 231 15.88 2.87 -23.12
N ALA A 232 16.82 2.55 -22.20
CA ALA A 232 17.39 3.52 -21.29
C ALA A 232 18.49 4.38 -21.92
N PHE A 233 19.16 3.91 -22.97
CA PHE A 233 20.39 4.52 -23.49
C PHE A 233 20.19 5.21 -24.84
N GLU A 234 19.54 4.53 -25.78
CA GLU A 234 19.30 5.05 -27.13
C GLU A 234 18.08 5.96 -27.17
N ARG A 235 16.91 5.44 -26.80
CA ARG A 235 15.64 6.18 -26.82
C ARG A 235 15.43 7.03 -25.56
N LYS A 236 16.10 6.70 -24.47
CA LYS A 236 16.05 7.40 -23.17
C LYS A 236 14.62 7.50 -22.57
N ASN A 237 13.73 6.59 -22.98
CA ASN A 237 12.37 6.48 -22.48
C ASN A 237 12.22 5.41 -21.38
N ILE A 238 13.34 4.93 -20.82
CA ILE A 238 13.41 4.22 -19.55
C ILE A 238 14.31 5.02 -18.60
N LEU A 239 13.82 5.29 -17.39
CA LEU A 239 14.63 5.78 -16.27
C LEU A 239 15.08 4.63 -15.39
N LEU A 240 16.39 4.57 -15.11
CA LEU A 240 16.96 3.63 -14.14
C LEU A 240 16.90 4.25 -12.74
N VAL A 241 15.98 3.77 -11.92
CA VAL A 241 15.72 4.29 -10.59
C VAL A 241 16.84 3.91 -9.63
N ARG A 242 17.27 4.88 -8.82
CA ARG A 242 18.27 4.76 -7.77
C ARG A 242 17.66 5.22 -6.44
N PRO A 243 18.26 4.86 -5.28
CA PRO A 243 17.77 5.29 -3.98
C PRO A 243 17.57 6.80 -3.84
N SER A 244 18.43 7.62 -4.45
CA SER A 244 18.29 9.08 -4.45
C SER A 244 17.02 9.58 -5.13
N HIS A 245 16.56 8.90 -6.18
CA HIS A 245 15.31 9.23 -6.85
C HIS A 245 14.11 8.94 -5.94
N ILE A 246 14.15 7.82 -5.20
CA ILE A 246 13.11 7.47 -4.22
C ILE A 246 13.03 8.52 -3.11
N MET A 247 14.17 8.98 -2.61
CA MET A 247 14.23 10.04 -1.60
C MET A 247 13.59 11.34 -2.09
N GLN A 248 13.76 11.69 -3.36
CA GLN A 248 13.13 12.88 -3.97
C GLN A 248 11.62 12.70 -4.18
N ALA A 249 11.15 11.48 -4.48
CA ALA A 249 9.75 11.18 -4.66
C ALA A 249 8.96 11.11 -3.33
N ALA A 250 9.62 10.79 -2.21
CA ALA A 250 8.96 10.56 -0.93
C ALA A 250 8.14 11.76 -0.41
N PRO A 251 8.60 13.02 -0.47
CA PRO A 251 7.78 14.17 -0.10
C PRO A 251 6.55 14.36 -0.98
N ILE A 252 6.68 14.07 -2.29
CA ILE A 252 5.57 14.14 -3.25
C ILE A 252 4.50 13.12 -2.86
N ILE A 253 4.90 11.88 -2.62
CA ILE A 253 4.00 10.79 -2.20
C ILE A 253 3.27 11.16 -0.89
N ASN A 254 3.99 11.70 0.09
CA ASN A 254 3.40 12.14 1.34
C ASN A 254 2.34 13.23 1.13
N SER A 255 2.65 14.22 0.28
CA SER A 255 1.71 15.29 -0.09
C SER A 255 0.47 14.76 -0.80
N LEU A 256 0.64 13.79 -1.72
CA LEU A 256 -0.48 13.17 -2.45
C LEU A 256 -1.46 12.47 -1.52
N PHE A 257 -0.97 11.76 -0.50
CA PHE A 257 -1.84 11.10 0.48
C PHE A 257 -2.54 12.11 1.39
N ILE A 258 -1.81 13.05 1.99
CA ILE A 258 -2.37 14.06 2.92
C ILE A 258 -3.45 14.91 2.23
N ASN A 259 -3.25 15.27 0.97
CA ASN A 259 -4.20 16.09 0.22
C ASN A 259 -5.28 15.27 -0.50
N HIS A 260 -5.30 13.95 -0.35
CA HIS A 260 -6.19 13.02 -1.04
C HIS A 260 -6.20 13.20 -2.57
N ASN A 261 -5.03 13.53 -3.12
CA ASN A 261 -4.81 13.74 -4.56
C ASN A 261 -4.31 12.48 -5.28
N ILE A 262 -4.33 11.33 -4.60
CA ILE A 262 -4.04 10.02 -5.19
C ILE A 262 -5.28 9.15 -5.25
N VAL A 263 -5.46 8.43 -6.34
CA VAL A 263 -6.59 7.51 -6.58
C VAL A 263 -6.06 6.19 -7.12
N PHE A 264 -6.25 5.12 -6.35
CA PHE A 264 -5.92 3.74 -6.75
C PHE A 264 -7.14 2.98 -7.29
N GLY A 265 -8.36 3.56 -7.18
CA GLY A 265 -9.60 2.85 -7.44
C GLY A 265 -9.93 1.83 -6.34
N ASP A 266 -11.00 1.06 -6.50
CA ASP A 266 -11.35 -0.02 -5.56
C ASP A 266 -10.40 -1.22 -5.73
N THR A 267 -9.17 -1.04 -5.30
CA THR A 267 -8.07 -1.99 -5.45
C THR A 267 -7.56 -2.47 -4.08
N PRO A 268 -8.13 -3.56 -3.52
CA PRO A 268 -7.72 -4.11 -2.23
C PRO A 268 -6.23 -4.46 -2.15
N ILE A 269 -5.64 -4.89 -3.27
CA ILE A 269 -4.22 -5.23 -3.35
C ILE A 269 -3.34 -3.99 -3.11
N MET A 270 -3.73 -2.79 -3.62
CA MET A 270 -2.97 -1.56 -3.37
C MET A 270 -3.08 -1.09 -1.92
N ARG A 271 -4.26 -1.24 -1.28
CA ARG A 271 -4.39 -1.04 0.17
C ARG A 271 -3.40 -1.91 0.94
N TRP A 272 -3.33 -3.19 0.57
CA TRP A 272 -2.44 -4.16 1.21
C TRP A 272 -0.97 -3.80 1.01
N TYR A 273 -0.53 -3.49 -0.21
CA TYR A 273 0.85 -3.07 -0.49
C TYR A 273 1.24 -1.82 0.29
N THR A 274 0.42 -0.78 0.25
CA THR A 274 0.69 0.50 0.94
C THR A 274 0.80 0.29 2.45
N ASN A 275 -0.11 -0.50 3.03
CA ASN A 275 -0.13 -0.78 4.47
C ASN A 275 1.01 -1.72 4.93
N ASN A 276 1.62 -2.47 4.01
CA ASN A 276 2.79 -3.31 4.28
C ASN A 276 4.12 -2.55 4.18
N THR A 277 4.07 -1.33 3.67
CA THR A 277 5.25 -0.50 3.45
C THR A 277 5.48 0.42 4.63
N LYS A 278 6.73 0.53 5.07
CA LYS A 278 7.16 1.50 6.08
C LYS A 278 8.13 2.50 5.50
N LYS A 279 8.08 3.72 6.01
CA LYS A 279 9.15 4.71 5.81
C LYS A 279 10.38 4.28 6.59
N GLN A 280 11.53 4.47 6.00
CA GLN A 280 12.83 4.30 6.63
C GLN A 280 13.58 5.61 6.48
N MET A 281 13.90 6.27 7.59
CA MET A 281 14.61 7.54 7.60
C MET A 281 16.09 7.28 7.93
N ASP A 282 16.98 7.86 7.13
CA ASP A 282 18.40 7.86 7.44
C ASP A 282 18.76 8.97 8.45
N SER A 283 20.03 9.01 8.90
CA SER A 283 20.53 10.02 9.84
C SER A 283 20.45 11.46 9.30
N ASN A 284 20.26 11.64 8.01
CA ASN A 284 20.14 12.94 7.35
C ASN A 284 18.69 13.37 7.12
N GLY A 285 17.73 12.53 7.55
CA GLY A 285 16.30 12.78 7.35
C GLY A 285 15.77 12.38 5.98
N ASN A 286 16.56 11.70 5.14
CA ASN A 286 16.09 11.19 3.86
C ASN A 286 15.19 9.96 4.04
N ILE A 287 14.08 9.95 3.32
CA ILE A 287 13.08 8.88 3.42
C ILE A 287 13.26 7.89 2.27
N THR A 288 13.33 6.63 2.61
CA THR A 288 13.18 5.48 1.72
C THR A 288 12.05 4.58 2.21
N TYR A 289 11.78 3.49 1.49
CA TYR A 289 10.71 2.57 1.82
C TYR A 289 11.23 1.16 2.04
N GLY A 290 10.60 0.43 2.97
CA GLY A 290 10.93 -0.96 3.28
C GLY A 290 9.71 -1.78 3.65
N LYS A 291 9.88 -3.10 3.74
CA LYS A 291 8.83 -4.05 4.15
C LYS A 291 8.70 -4.05 5.69
N ILE A 292 7.47 -4.05 6.21
CA ILE A 292 7.23 -4.18 7.66
C ILE A 292 7.66 -5.58 8.14
N GLU A 293 7.24 -6.62 7.42
CA GLU A 293 7.62 -8.02 7.68
C GLU A 293 8.14 -8.66 6.38
N PRO A 294 9.46 -8.69 6.15
CA PRO A 294 10.02 -9.04 4.83
C PRO A 294 9.59 -10.39 4.26
N ASN A 295 9.36 -11.40 5.12
CA ASN A 295 9.04 -12.77 4.67
C ASN A 295 7.55 -13.00 4.37
N TYR A 296 6.65 -12.17 4.94
CA TYR A 296 5.21 -12.41 4.90
C TYR A 296 4.43 -11.32 4.19
N ARG A 297 5.05 -10.16 3.96
CA ARG A 297 4.39 -8.97 3.44
C ARG A 297 5.13 -8.43 2.25
N LYS A 298 4.40 -8.24 1.20
CA LYS A 298 4.93 -7.71 -0.06
C LYS A 298 4.58 -6.23 -0.18
N THR A 299 5.49 -5.48 -0.82
CA THR A 299 5.38 -4.03 -1.04
C THR A 299 5.53 -3.68 -2.51
N ASP A 300 5.62 -4.69 -3.36
CA ASP A 300 6.06 -4.59 -4.75
C ASP A 300 5.16 -3.63 -5.56
N GLY A 301 3.82 -3.66 -5.31
CA GLY A 301 2.89 -2.71 -5.93
C GLY A 301 3.09 -1.27 -5.51
N PHE A 302 3.43 -1.05 -4.23
CA PHE A 302 3.75 0.29 -3.76
C PHE A 302 5.10 0.77 -4.34
N MET A 303 6.10 -0.11 -4.45
CA MET A 303 7.38 0.24 -5.05
C MET A 303 7.26 0.52 -6.56
N ALA A 304 6.43 -0.24 -7.28
CA ALA A 304 6.12 0.07 -8.68
C ALA A 304 5.44 1.45 -8.81
N PHE A 305 4.53 1.81 -7.89
CA PHE A 305 3.95 3.15 -7.80
C PHE A 305 5.02 4.22 -7.51
N VAL A 306 5.91 4.01 -6.52
CA VAL A 306 7.02 4.93 -6.23
C VAL A 306 7.85 5.20 -7.48
N ASN A 307 8.17 4.16 -8.25
CA ASN A 307 8.91 4.29 -9.50
C ASN A 307 8.20 5.21 -10.51
N THR A 308 6.86 5.16 -10.60
CA THR A 308 6.12 6.08 -11.49
C THR A 308 6.17 7.53 -10.99
N ILE A 309 6.15 7.75 -9.68
CA ILE A 309 6.21 9.11 -9.11
C ILE A 309 7.57 9.78 -9.35
N VAL A 310 8.64 8.98 -9.43
CA VAL A 310 10.00 9.50 -9.79
C VAL A 310 10.02 10.21 -11.15
N ILE A 311 9.11 9.85 -12.05
CA ILE A 311 9.03 10.42 -13.40
C ILE A 311 7.65 11.07 -13.68
N LEU A 312 6.95 11.47 -12.63
CA LEU A 312 5.62 12.08 -12.76
C LEU A 312 5.64 13.37 -13.58
N ASP A 313 6.72 14.13 -13.50
CA ASP A 313 6.98 15.38 -14.23
C ASP A 313 7.15 15.20 -15.75
N GLU A 314 7.34 13.97 -16.23
CA GLU A 314 7.34 13.67 -17.66
C GLU A 314 5.92 13.72 -18.28
N ILE A 315 4.87 13.73 -17.45
CA ILE A 315 3.49 13.91 -17.93
C ILE A 315 3.23 15.42 -18.07
N PRO A 316 2.98 15.92 -19.29
CA PRO A 316 2.67 17.33 -19.47
C PRO A 316 1.38 17.70 -18.76
N GLU A 317 1.35 18.87 -18.12
CA GLU A 317 0.13 19.40 -17.51
C GLU A 317 -0.95 19.59 -18.57
N GLU A 318 -2.16 19.09 -18.31
CA GLU A 318 -3.31 19.38 -19.17
C GLU A 318 -3.75 20.84 -18.93
N ILE A 319 -3.44 21.72 -19.87
CA ILE A 319 -3.95 23.10 -19.85
C ILE A 319 -5.39 23.05 -20.33
N ASP A 320 -6.34 23.38 -19.47
CA ASP A 320 -7.73 23.58 -19.89
C ASP A 320 -7.86 24.95 -20.53
N TYR A 321 -7.76 24.97 -21.86
CA TYR A 321 -7.89 26.20 -22.65
C TYR A 321 -9.27 26.88 -22.50
N LYS A 322 -10.27 26.24 -21.89
CA LYS A 322 -11.58 26.82 -21.63
C LYS A 322 -11.59 27.80 -20.47
N GLU A 323 -10.59 27.74 -19.58
CA GLU A 323 -10.43 28.67 -18.44
C GLU A 323 -9.50 29.85 -18.78
N ILE A 324 -8.89 29.89 -19.95
CA ILE A 324 -8.07 31.03 -20.38
C ILE A 324 -9.02 32.08 -20.96
N ASP A 325 -9.36 33.10 -20.16
CA ASP A 325 -10.04 34.29 -20.62
C ASP A 325 -9.08 35.10 -21.50
N PHE A 326 -9.15 34.92 -22.81
CA PHE A 326 -8.47 35.77 -23.76
C PHE A 326 -9.16 37.13 -23.77
N GLY A 327 -8.84 37.99 -22.83
CA GLY A 327 -9.28 39.40 -22.84
C GLY A 327 -8.87 40.04 -24.17
N VAL A 328 -9.84 40.20 -25.09
CA VAL A 328 -9.62 40.97 -26.32
C VAL A 328 -9.58 42.44 -25.90
N TYR A 329 -8.38 42.99 -25.76
CA TYR A 329 -8.19 44.43 -25.64
C TYR A 329 -8.39 45.06 -27.01
N THR A 330 -9.56 45.65 -27.24
CA THR A 330 -9.80 46.58 -28.34
C THR A 330 -9.23 47.95 -27.96
N TYR A 331 -8.28 48.43 -28.69
CA TYR A 331 -7.73 49.81 -28.61
C TYR A 331 -8.67 50.77 -29.35
#